data_79958ac975693a6ddd6d67f0758a8165
#
_entry.id   79958ac975693a6ddd6d67f0758a8165
#
_cell.length_a   1.000
_cell.length_b   1.000
_cell.length_c   1.000
_cell.angle_alpha   90.00
_cell.angle_beta   90.00
_cell.angle_gamma   90.00
#
_symmetry.space_group_name_H-M   'P 1'
#
loop_
_entity.id
_entity.type
_entity.pdbx_description
1 polymer ?
#
loop_
_entity_poly.entity_id
_entity_poly.type
_entity_poly.pdbx_seq_one_letter_code
_entity_poly.pdbx_strand_id
1 'polypeptide(L)'
;MAAGTIRYWAAAKAAAGTAEEPYTADTLAEALDGVRERHPGELTRVLLRCSFLIDGNPVGTRGHETVRLAEGGTVEVLPPFAGG
;
A
#
# COMPACT_ATOMS: atom_id res chain seq x y z
N MET A 1 -15.50 -6.54 -6.29
CA MET A 1 -14.22 -6.03 -5.80
C MET A 1 -14.46 -5.22 -4.53
N ALA A 2 -13.53 -5.29 -3.57
CA ALA A 2 -13.64 -4.52 -2.35
C ALA A 2 -13.12 -3.10 -2.56
N ALA A 3 -13.76 -2.13 -1.91
CA ALA A 3 -13.33 -0.73 -1.95
C ALA A 3 -12.92 -0.28 -0.55
N GLY A 4 -11.81 0.41 -0.45
CA GLY A 4 -11.30 0.91 0.82
C GLY A 4 -10.29 2.02 0.61
N THR A 5 -9.37 2.19 1.57
CA THR A 5 -8.42 3.30 1.58
C THR A 5 -6.99 2.78 1.69
N ILE A 6 -6.09 3.39 0.92
CA ILE A 6 -4.64 3.19 1.05
C ILE A 6 -4.10 4.44 1.75
N ARG A 7 -3.35 4.25 2.83
CA ARG A 7 -2.70 5.35 3.55
C ARG A 7 -1.19 5.26 3.36
N TYR A 8 -0.60 6.38 3.00
CA TYR A 8 0.83 6.48 2.78
C TYR A 8 1.51 7.20 3.93
N TRP A 9 2.65 6.71 4.37
CA TRP A 9 3.44 7.30 5.44
C TRP A 9 4.82 7.70 4.96
N ALA A 10 5.39 8.73 5.59
CA ALA A 10 6.79 9.14 5.39
C ALA A 10 7.16 9.28 3.92
N ALA A 11 8.21 8.59 3.46
CA ALA A 11 8.69 8.69 2.08
C ALA A 11 7.64 8.25 1.06
N ALA A 12 6.75 7.32 1.41
CA ALA A 12 5.67 6.91 0.52
C ALA A 12 4.65 8.03 0.34
N LYS A 13 4.34 8.75 1.41
CA LYS A 13 3.44 9.91 1.34
C LYS A 13 4.05 11.01 0.47
N ALA A 14 5.34 11.28 0.65
CA ALA A 14 6.03 12.28 -0.16
C ALA A 14 6.04 11.90 -1.63
N ALA A 15 6.29 10.63 -1.95
CA ALA A 15 6.33 10.15 -3.32
C ALA A 15 4.95 10.12 -3.96
N ALA A 16 3.91 9.81 -3.19
CA ALA A 16 2.54 9.77 -3.70
C ALA A 16 1.95 11.16 -3.90
N GLY A 17 2.43 12.15 -3.13
CA GLY A 17 1.89 13.49 -3.16
C GLY A 17 0.55 13.61 -2.44
N THR A 18 0.15 12.59 -1.71
CA THR A 18 -1.09 12.56 -0.94
C THR A 18 -0.93 11.64 0.26
N ALA A 19 -1.71 11.90 1.32
CA ALA A 19 -1.69 11.09 2.52
C ALA A 19 -2.45 9.78 2.33
N GLU A 20 -3.48 9.77 1.48
CA GLU A 20 -4.27 8.58 1.24
C GLU A 20 -5.01 8.66 -0.09
N GLU A 21 -5.40 7.51 -0.60
CA GLU A 21 -6.24 7.43 -1.79
C GLU A 21 -7.05 6.11 -1.76
N PRO A 22 -8.15 6.05 -2.52
CA PRO A 22 -8.99 4.85 -2.50
C PRO A 22 -8.34 3.68 -3.24
N TYR A 23 -8.71 2.46 -2.84
CA TYR A 23 -8.46 1.28 -3.64
C TYR A 23 -9.79 0.63 -4.03
N THR A 24 -9.76 -0.11 -5.14
CA THR A 24 -10.82 -1.02 -5.55
C THR A 24 -10.11 -2.28 -6.03
N ALA A 25 -10.07 -3.30 -5.20
CA ALA A 25 -9.29 -4.51 -5.47
C ALA A 25 -9.72 -5.63 -4.52
N ASP A 26 -9.45 -6.87 -4.90
CA ASP A 26 -9.73 -8.02 -4.04
C ASP A 26 -8.52 -8.43 -3.21
N THR A 27 -7.32 -8.14 -3.68
CA THR A 27 -6.09 -8.53 -3.01
C THR A 27 -5.14 -7.35 -2.89
N LEU A 28 -4.18 -7.47 -1.96
CA LEU A 28 -3.13 -6.47 -1.83
C LEU A 28 -2.33 -6.33 -3.12
N ALA A 29 -2.03 -7.45 -3.80
CA ALA A 29 -1.30 -7.41 -5.06
C ALA A 29 -2.00 -6.51 -6.08
N GLU A 30 -3.31 -6.67 -6.22
CA GLU A 30 -4.10 -5.85 -7.16
C GLU A 30 -4.11 -4.38 -6.76
N ALA A 31 -4.26 -4.10 -5.46
CA ALA A 31 -4.26 -2.73 -4.97
C ALA A 31 -2.91 -2.05 -5.25
N LEU A 32 -1.80 -2.76 -5.05
CA LEU A 32 -0.47 -2.21 -5.31
C LEU A 32 -0.19 -2.05 -6.80
N ASP A 33 -0.74 -2.94 -7.64
CA ASP A 33 -0.65 -2.76 -9.09
C ASP A 33 -1.32 -1.46 -9.51
N GLY A 34 -2.48 -1.15 -8.93
CA GLY A 34 -3.18 0.10 -9.17
C GLY A 34 -2.35 1.31 -8.73
N VAL A 35 -1.67 1.20 -7.58
CA VAL A 35 -0.78 2.26 -7.11
C VAL A 35 0.35 2.49 -8.11
N ARG A 36 0.98 1.44 -8.61
CA ARG A 36 2.06 1.56 -9.60
C ARG A 36 1.61 2.20 -10.89
N GLU A 37 0.39 1.91 -11.32
CA GLU A 37 -0.18 2.52 -12.54
C GLU A 37 -0.43 4.01 -12.35
N ARG A 38 -0.95 4.42 -11.19
CA ARG A 38 -1.24 5.83 -10.91
C ARG A 38 0.01 6.63 -10.57
N HIS A 39 1.03 5.98 -10.02
CA HIS A 39 2.26 6.64 -9.55
C HIS A 39 3.50 5.94 -10.11
N PRO A 40 3.70 5.96 -11.44
CA PRO A 40 4.91 5.39 -12.00
C PRO A 40 6.12 6.27 -11.61
N GLY A 41 7.22 5.64 -11.24
CA GLY A 41 8.43 6.37 -10.88
C GLY A 41 8.79 6.21 -9.40
N GLU A 42 8.89 7.31 -8.67
CA GLU A 42 9.43 7.31 -7.31
C GLU A 42 8.64 6.41 -6.35
N LEU A 43 7.32 6.51 -6.35
CA LEU A 43 6.52 5.70 -5.44
C LEU A 43 6.68 4.20 -5.73
N THR A 44 6.75 3.82 -6.99
CA THR A 44 6.98 2.43 -7.37
C THR A 44 8.29 1.91 -6.77
N ARG A 45 9.34 2.72 -6.77
CA ARG A 45 10.63 2.35 -6.15
C ARG A 45 10.53 2.26 -4.63
N VAL A 46 9.84 3.21 -4.01
CA VAL A 46 9.65 3.23 -2.56
C VAL A 46 8.89 1.99 -2.10
N LEU A 47 7.86 1.57 -2.86
CA LEU A 47 7.06 0.40 -2.52
C LEU A 47 7.89 -0.88 -2.34
N LEU A 48 9.00 -1.00 -3.05
CA LEU A 48 9.86 -2.19 -2.96
C LEU A 48 10.44 -2.38 -1.55
N ARG A 49 10.52 -1.32 -0.77
CA ARG A 49 11.10 -1.34 0.58
C ARG A 49 10.05 -1.25 1.67
N CYS A 50 8.79 -1.09 1.30
CA CYS A 50 7.73 -0.86 2.28
C CYS A 50 7.27 -2.14 2.94
N SER A 51 6.81 -1.98 4.19
CA SER A 51 5.98 -2.97 4.85
C SER A 51 4.53 -2.53 4.74
N PHE A 52 3.61 -3.46 4.90
CA PHE A 52 2.18 -3.18 4.76
C PHE A 52 1.40 -3.67 5.95
N LEU A 53 0.40 -2.88 6.36
CA LEU A 53 -0.58 -3.30 7.35
C LEU A 53 -1.94 -3.36 6.66
N ILE A 54 -2.70 -4.40 6.96
CA ILE A 54 -4.07 -4.56 6.50
C ILE A 54 -4.96 -4.49 7.72
N ASP A 55 -5.76 -3.44 7.81
CA ASP A 55 -6.63 -3.20 8.97
C ASP A 55 -5.85 -3.30 10.29
N GLY A 56 -4.63 -2.75 10.29
CA GLY A 56 -3.76 -2.75 11.45
C GLY A 56 -2.91 -3.99 11.66
N ASN A 57 -3.06 -5.02 10.81
CA ASN A 57 -2.34 -6.28 10.96
C ASN A 57 -1.20 -6.39 9.95
N PRO A 58 0.03 -6.71 10.38
CA PRO A 58 1.16 -6.82 9.46
C PRO A 58 0.97 -7.94 8.43
N VAL A 59 1.31 -7.64 7.19
CA VAL A 59 1.31 -8.64 6.13
C VAL A 59 2.48 -9.60 6.30
N GLY A 60 3.61 -9.11 6.76
CA GLY A 60 4.81 -9.93 6.93
C GLY A 60 5.31 -10.46 5.61
N THR A 61 5.63 -11.75 5.57
CA THR A 61 6.19 -12.41 4.39
C THR A 61 5.14 -13.10 3.51
N ARG A 62 3.86 -12.89 3.81
CA ARG A 62 2.79 -13.50 2.99
C ARG A 62 2.84 -12.94 1.57
N GLY A 63 2.58 -13.78 0.57
CA GLY A 63 2.49 -13.31 -0.81
C GLY A 63 1.31 -12.35 -0.96
N HIS A 64 1.54 -11.22 -1.61
CA HIS A 64 0.52 -10.17 -1.72
C HIS A 64 -0.75 -10.62 -2.43
N GLU A 65 -0.62 -11.58 -3.32
CA GLU A 65 -1.76 -12.16 -4.05
C GLU A 65 -2.66 -13.03 -3.14
N THR A 66 -2.16 -13.42 -1.97
CA THR A 66 -2.94 -14.20 -1.00
C THR A 66 -3.58 -13.34 0.09
N VAL A 67 -3.24 -12.05 0.13
CA VAL A 67 -3.75 -11.13 1.14
C VAL A 67 -5.04 -10.50 0.65
N ARG A 68 -6.17 -10.93 1.21
CA ARG A 68 -7.49 -10.46 0.79
C ARG A 68 -7.82 -9.13 1.45
N LEU A 69 -8.45 -8.25 0.69
CA LEU A 69 -8.87 -6.94 1.17
C LEU A 69 -10.37 -6.95 1.45
N ALA A 70 -10.76 -6.19 2.49
CA ALA A 70 -12.15 -6.10 2.89
C ALA A 70 -12.78 -4.80 2.39
N GLU A 71 -14.09 -4.81 2.21
CA GLU A 71 -14.86 -3.61 1.94
C GLU A 71 -14.71 -2.64 3.12
N GLY A 72 -14.36 -1.39 2.84
CA GLY A 72 -14.13 -0.40 3.90
C GLY A 72 -12.81 -0.57 4.64
N GLY A 73 -11.94 -1.45 4.17
CA GLY A 73 -10.66 -1.72 4.82
C GLY A 73 -9.61 -0.64 4.60
N THR A 74 -8.46 -0.79 5.26
CA THR A 74 -7.35 0.14 5.16
C THR A 74 -6.06 -0.62 4.89
N VAL A 75 -5.32 -0.17 3.87
CA VAL A 75 -3.97 -0.63 3.58
C VAL A 75 -3.02 0.50 3.98
N GLU A 76 -2.09 0.23 4.88
CA GLU A 76 -1.08 1.22 5.26
C GLU A 76 0.25 0.86 4.63
N VAL A 77 0.88 1.84 3.99
CA VAL A 77 2.16 1.69 3.29
C VAL A 77 3.23 2.34 4.14
N LEU A 78 4.12 1.53 4.69
CA LEU A 78 5.11 1.96 5.68
C LEU A 78 6.52 1.75 5.16
N PRO A 79 7.19 2.81 4.70
CA PRO A 79 8.60 2.71 4.33
C PRO A 79 9.47 2.43 5.56
N PRO A 80 10.69 1.89 5.38
CA PRO A 80 11.60 1.77 6.50
C PRO A 80 11.95 3.16 7.03
N PHE A 81 12.15 3.28 8.33
CA PHE A 81 12.52 4.56 8.93
C PHE A 81 13.96 4.88 8.58
N ALA A 82 14.21 6.15 8.26
CA ALA A 82 15.55 6.62 7.96
C ALA A 82 16.47 6.40 9.15
N GLY A 83 17.65 5.88 8.91
CA GLY A 83 18.61 5.59 9.95
C GLY A 83 18.28 4.37 10.81
N GLY A 84 17.16 3.75 10.51
CA GLY A 84 16.75 2.54 11.22
C GLY A 84 17.06 1.34 10.42
#